data_cf440f7a8553a7cdf5c8288859be87c5
#
_entry.id   cf440f7a8553a7cdf5c8288859be87c5
#
_cell.length_a   1.000
_cell.length_b   1.000
_cell.length_c   1.000
_cell.angle_alpha   90.00
_cell.angle_beta   90.00
_cell.angle_gamma   90.00
#
_symmetry.space_group_name_H-M   'P 1'
#
loop_
_entity.id
_entity.type
_entity.pdbx_description
1 polymer ?
#
loop_
_entity_poly.entity_id
_entity_poly.type
_entity_poly.pdbx_seq_one_letter_code
_entity_poly.pdbx_strand_id
1 'polypeptide(L)'
;MSKTPQSFLGIVSGGRRRTQAEVADRADRIASGLSRLGVRQGDCVCMLLRNDIAFLEAAYATMRLGAYGVPINWHFKPDEINYILKDTGTSVLIAHADMLHGLRDAIPAGVTVLGVPTPPEILKTYTIDRDHLATPDFAIDLEAWLGQHAPYDGPVVPQPMNMIYTSGTTGHPKGVRRDAPTPEQTAAAERMRAMIYGLKPGARAILPGPLYHSAPNSFGIRAGSSAARWC
;
A
#
# COMPACT_ATOMS: atom_id res chain seq x y z
N MET A 1 -33.59 23.37 -12.21
CA MET A 1 -32.91 22.93 -10.99
C MET A 1 -31.71 22.10 -11.41
N SER A 2 -30.52 22.68 -11.41
CA SER A 2 -29.26 21.97 -11.73
C SER A 2 -28.97 21.00 -10.57
N LYS A 3 -29.01 19.69 -10.86
CA LYS A 3 -28.53 18.68 -9.90
C LYS A 3 -27.03 18.93 -9.72
N THR A 4 -26.63 19.40 -8.55
CA THR A 4 -25.22 19.39 -8.14
C THR A 4 -24.69 18.00 -8.37
N PRO A 5 -23.57 17.82 -9.13
CA PRO A 5 -23.02 16.50 -9.36
C PRO A 5 -22.72 15.87 -8.01
N GLN A 6 -23.28 14.69 -7.75
CA GLN A 6 -23.01 13.95 -6.52
C GLN A 6 -21.49 13.80 -6.42
N SER A 7 -20.90 14.38 -5.38
CA SER A 7 -19.45 14.40 -5.21
C SER A 7 -18.94 12.96 -5.12
N PHE A 8 -18.09 12.55 -6.06
CA PHE A 8 -17.46 11.23 -6.04
C PHE A 8 -16.60 11.11 -4.80
N LEU A 9 -16.93 10.14 -3.95
CA LEU A 9 -16.14 9.78 -2.77
C LEU A 9 -15.31 8.54 -3.10
N GLY A 10 -14.01 8.71 -3.21
CA GLY A 10 -13.11 7.64 -3.60
C GLY A 10 -11.73 8.14 -4.00
N ILE A 11 -10.98 7.27 -4.61
CA ILE A 11 -9.61 7.52 -5.08
C ILE A 11 -9.63 7.64 -6.61
N VAL A 12 -8.90 8.63 -7.10
CA VAL A 12 -8.71 8.89 -8.53
C VAL A 12 -7.22 8.82 -8.83
N SER A 13 -6.83 8.00 -9.81
CA SER A 13 -5.48 7.92 -10.34
C SER A 13 -5.56 7.95 -11.87
N GLY A 14 -5.08 9.03 -12.48
CA GLY A 14 -5.26 9.26 -13.92
C GLY A 14 -6.73 9.24 -14.35
N GLY A 15 -7.09 8.34 -15.26
CA GLY A 15 -8.47 8.11 -15.70
C GLY A 15 -9.24 7.11 -14.85
N ARG A 16 -8.60 6.42 -13.93
CA ARG A 16 -9.22 5.38 -13.11
C ARG A 16 -9.83 5.96 -11.84
N ARG A 17 -10.94 5.38 -11.43
CA ARG A 17 -11.67 5.75 -10.20
C ARG A 17 -12.08 4.50 -9.46
N ARG A 18 -11.96 4.53 -8.14
CA ARG A 18 -12.55 3.55 -7.22
C ARG A 18 -13.26 4.29 -6.09
N THR A 19 -14.48 3.89 -5.85
CA THR A 19 -15.23 4.36 -4.67
C THR A 19 -14.57 3.85 -3.39
N GLN A 20 -14.87 4.49 -2.27
CA GLN A 20 -14.38 4.03 -0.96
C GLN A 20 -14.83 2.59 -0.64
N ALA A 21 -16.05 2.23 -1.04
CA ALA A 21 -16.56 0.87 -0.85
C ALA A 21 -15.77 -0.16 -1.65
N GLU A 22 -15.43 0.14 -2.91
CA GLU A 22 -14.60 -0.74 -3.74
C GLU A 22 -13.18 -0.86 -3.20
N VAL A 23 -12.57 0.24 -2.73
CA VAL A 23 -11.25 0.20 -2.09
C VAL A 23 -11.29 -0.65 -0.82
N ALA A 24 -12.32 -0.51 0.00
CA ALA A 24 -12.49 -1.29 1.22
C ALA A 24 -12.66 -2.79 0.92
N ASP A 25 -13.57 -3.17 -0.01
CA ASP A 25 -13.77 -4.57 -0.39
C ASP A 25 -12.47 -5.20 -0.90
N ARG A 26 -11.72 -4.48 -1.76
CA ARG A 26 -10.46 -4.98 -2.28
C ARG A 26 -9.39 -5.11 -1.20
N ALA A 27 -9.28 -4.13 -0.31
CA ALA A 27 -8.37 -4.21 0.83
C ALA A 27 -8.71 -5.41 1.74
N ASP A 28 -9.99 -5.66 1.99
CA ASP A 28 -10.44 -6.81 2.78
C ASP A 28 -10.14 -8.15 2.08
N ARG A 29 -10.30 -8.24 0.75
CA ARG A 29 -9.90 -9.44 -0.02
C ARG A 29 -8.39 -9.66 -0.01
N ILE A 30 -7.59 -8.58 -0.16
CA ILE A 30 -6.12 -8.67 -0.01
C ILE A 30 -5.78 -9.15 1.40
N ALA A 31 -6.39 -8.59 2.44
CA ALA A 31 -6.15 -9.01 3.82
C ALA A 31 -6.48 -10.49 4.05
N SER A 32 -7.62 -10.97 3.53
CA SER A 32 -8.02 -12.38 3.59
C SER A 32 -6.96 -13.27 2.93
N GLY A 33 -6.52 -12.91 1.74
CA GLY A 33 -5.49 -13.67 1.03
C GLY A 33 -4.14 -13.64 1.73
N LEU A 34 -3.69 -12.48 2.22
CA LEU A 34 -2.46 -12.36 3.01
C LEU A 34 -2.51 -13.22 4.29
N SER A 35 -3.65 -13.23 4.97
CA SER A 35 -3.86 -14.10 6.14
C SER A 35 -3.72 -15.58 5.80
N ARG A 36 -4.19 -16.02 4.62
CA ARG A 36 -4.02 -17.39 4.12
C ARG A 36 -2.58 -17.71 3.72
N LEU A 37 -1.82 -16.72 3.26
CA LEU A 37 -0.37 -16.83 3.03
C LEU A 37 0.44 -16.83 4.34
N GLY A 38 -0.22 -16.76 5.49
CA GLY A 38 0.42 -16.84 6.79
C GLY A 38 0.77 -15.50 7.43
N VAL A 39 0.45 -14.37 6.82
CA VAL A 39 0.69 -13.04 7.42
C VAL A 39 -0.15 -12.87 8.68
N ARG A 40 0.49 -12.45 9.76
CA ARG A 40 -0.11 -12.24 11.09
C ARG A 40 0.17 -10.84 11.60
N GLN A 41 -0.45 -10.48 12.70
CA GLN A 41 -0.18 -9.23 13.41
C GLN A 41 1.31 -9.11 13.74
N GLY A 42 1.90 -7.96 13.43
CA GLY A 42 3.32 -7.68 13.65
C GLY A 42 4.26 -8.14 12.53
N ASP A 43 3.78 -8.92 11.56
CA ASP A 43 4.56 -9.27 10.38
C ASP A 43 4.74 -8.08 9.44
N CYS A 44 5.67 -8.19 8.50
CA CYS A 44 5.90 -7.20 7.46
C CYS A 44 5.37 -7.69 6.11
N VAL A 45 4.78 -6.78 5.35
CA VAL A 45 4.44 -6.95 3.94
C VAL A 45 5.11 -5.84 3.15
N CYS A 46 6.05 -6.18 2.28
CA CYS A 46 6.78 -5.22 1.46
C CYS A 46 5.95 -4.80 0.25
N MET A 47 6.00 -3.51 -0.07
CA MET A 47 5.23 -2.89 -1.16
C MET A 47 6.17 -2.10 -2.08
N LEU A 48 6.45 -2.63 -3.26
CA LEU A 48 7.21 -1.96 -4.31
C LEU A 48 6.22 -1.40 -5.36
N LEU A 49 5.58 -0.31 -4.97
CA LEU A 49 4.49 0.29 -5.74
C LEU A 49 4.72 1.79 -5.91
N ARG A 50 4.40 2.31 -7.11
CA ARG A 50 4.28 3.77 -7.33
C ARG A 50 3.00 4.30 -6.68
N ASN A 51 2.82 5.62 -6.68
CA ASN A 51 1.55 6.22 -6.27
C ASN A 51 0.43 5.69 -7.16
N ASP A 52 -0.41 4.84 -6.58
CA ASP A 52 -1.53 4.21 -7.27
C ASP A 52 -2.63 3.82 -6.28
N ILE A 53 -3.81 3.48 -6.80
CA ILE A 53 -4.94 2.96 -6.00
C ILE A 53 -4.51 1.69 -5.28
N ALA A 54 -3.81 0.79 -5.98
CA ALA A 54 -3.34 -0.48 -5.42
C ALA A 54 -2.39 -0.30 -4.22
N PHE A 55 -1.60 0.79 -4.17
CA PHE A 55 -0.79 1.09 -2.99
C PHE A 55 -1.66 1.28 -1.74
N LEU A 56 -2.74 2.03 -1.86
CA LEU A 56 -3.65 2.29 -0.74
C LEU A 56 -4.44 1.04 -0.36
N GLU A 57 -4.89 0.24 -1.34
CA GLU A 57 -5.55 -1.04 -1.09
C GLU A 57 -4.64 -2.00 -0.32
N ALA A 58 -3.36 -2.14 -0.72
CA ALA A 58 -2.37 -2.96 -0.02
C ALA A 58 -2.07 -2.44 1.38
N ALA A 59 -1.90 -1.12 1.53
CA ALA A 59 -1.66 -0.52 2.84
C ALA A 59 -2.83 -0.73 3.81
N TYR A 60 -4.08 -0.56 3.34
CA TYR A 60 -5.25 -0.84 4.17
C TYR A 60 -5.38 -2.33 4.51
N ALA A 61 -5.02 -3.22 3.59
CA ALA A 61 -5.01 -4.67 3.86
C ALA A 61 -4.03 -5.04 4.97
N THR A 62 -2.81 -4.49 4.96
CA THR A 62 -1.84 -4.72 6.04
C THR A 62 -2.35 -4.18 7.37
N MET A 63 -2.98 -3.01 7.37
CA MET A 63 -3.59 -2.43 8.57
C MET A 63 -4.70 -3.31 9.13
N ARG A 64 -5.53 -3.96 8.28
CA ARG A 64 -6.56 -4.91 8.71
C ARG A 64 -6.02 -6.07 9.53
N LEU A 65 -4.83 -6.55 9.17
CA LEU A 65 -4.15 -7.65 9.84
C LEU A 65 -3.30 -7.22 11.03
N GLY A 66 -3.16 -5.90 11.28
CA GLY A 66 -2.18 -5.40 12.25
C GLY A 66 -0.73 -5.66 11.83
N ALA A 67 -0.50 -5.87 10.55
CA ALA A 67 0.82 -6.05 9.95
C ALA A 67 1.43 -4.70 9.56
N TYR A 68 2.76 -4.65 9.44
CA TYR A 68 3.48 -3.48 8.97
C TYR A 68 3.50 -3.47 7.44
N GLY A 69 2.89 -2.47 6.82
CA GLY A 69 3.17 -2.15 5.42
C GLY A 69 4.56 -1.54 5.31
N VAL A 70 5.40 -2.07 4.44
CA VAL A 70 6.77 -1.60 4.23
C VAL A 70 6.92 -1.07 2.80
N PRO A 71 6.64 0.22 2.56
CA PRO A 71 6.85 0.81 1.25
C PRO A 71 8.33 0.84 0.89
N ILE A 72 8.66 0.32 -0.29
CA ILE A 72 10.01 0.33 -0.83
C ILE A 72 10.12 1.47 -1.85
N ASN A 73 11.19 2.24 -1.75
CA ASN A 73 11.52 3.24 -2.76
C ASN A 73 11.80 2.53 -4.10
N TRP A 74 10.96 2.78 -5.09
CA TRP A 74 11.06 2.15 -6.40
C TRP A 74 12.25 2.63 -7.25
N HIS A 75 13.05 3.57 -6.74
CA HIS A 75 14.35 3.93 -7.31
C HIS A 75 15.50 3.06 -6.77
N PHE A 76 15.25 2.21 -5.77
CA PHE A 76 16.27 1.34 -5.22
C PHE A 76 16.71 0.27 -6.23
N LYS A 77 18.00 -0.07 -6.15
CA LYS A 77 18.60 -1.14 -6.94
C LYS A 77 18.18 -2.51 -6.39
N PRO A 78 18.31 -3.59 -7.19
CA PRO A 78 17.97 -4.95 -6.75
C PRO A 78 18.60 -5.35 -5.40
N ASP A 79 19.87 -5.01 -5.17
CA ASP A 79 20.56 -5.34 -3.92
C ASP A 79 19.98 -4.61 -2.70
N GLU A 80 19.55 -3.36 -2.87
CA GLU A 80 18.90 -2.58 -1.82
C GLU A 80 17.51 -3.14 -1.50
N ILE A 81 16.77 -3.57 -2.54
CA ILE A 81 15.48 -4.24 -2.38
C ILE A 81 15.68 -5.58 -1.65
N ASN A 82 16.64 -6.40 -2.08
CA ASN A 82 16.99 -7.66 -1.41
C ASN A 82 17.31 -7.46 0.06
N TYR A 83 18.11 -6.43 0.36
CA TYR A 83 18.43 -6.07 1.74
C TYR A 83 17.16 -5.82 2.57
N ILE A 84 16.24 -4.98 2.08
CA ILE A 84 15.00 -4.65 2.79
C ILE A 84 14.11 -5.88 2.98
N LEU A 85 13.98 -6.73 1.95
CA LEU A 85 13.19 -7.96 2.05
C LEU A 85 13.74 -8.90 3.14
N LYS A 86 15.06 -9.00 3.26
CA LYS A 86 15.74 -9.80 4.30
C LYS A 86 15.62 -9.17 5.67
N ASP A 87 15.88 -7.87 5.78
CA ASP A 87 15.88 -7.14 7.06
C ASP A 87 14.49 -7.11 7.70
N THR A 88 13.45 -7.00 6.88
CA THR A 88 12.05 -7.06 7.35
C THR A 88 11.59 -8.46 7.71
N GLY A 89 12.22 -9.50 7.18
CA GLY A 89 11.75 -10.87 7.26
C GLY A 89 10.39 -11.08 6.58
N THR A 90 10.07 -10.28 5.57
CA THR A 90 8.78 -10.35 4.88
C THR A 90 8.58 -11.70 4.21
N SER A 91 7.37 -12.23 4.27
CA SER A 91 6.94 -13.39 3.49
C SER A 91 6.20 -13.03 2.21
N VAL A 92 5.84 -11.74 2.04
CA VAL A 92 5.07 -11.28 0.88
C VAL A 92 5.62 -9.95 0.35
N LEU A 93 5.82 -9.89 -0.96
CA LEU A 93 6.10 -8.68 -1.72
C LEU A 93 4.93 -8.39 -2.66
N ILE A 94 4.34 -7.20 -2.56
CA ILE A 94 3.34 -6.69 -3.52
C ILE A 94 4.05 -5.65 -4.39
N ALA A 95 4.07 -5.85 -5.71
CA ALA A 95 4.83 -4.99 -6.61
C ALA A 95 4.11 -4.75 -7.93
N HIS A 96 4.27 -3.56 -8.55
CA HIS A 96 3.86 -3.37 -9.93
C HIS A 96 4.62 -4.32 -10.88
N ALA A 97 3.92 -4.91 -11.83
CA ALA A 97 4.46 -5.94 -12.73
C ALA A 97 5.72 -5.48 -13.46
N ASP A 98 5.74 -4.24 -13.95
CA ASP A 98 6.89 -3.68 -14.65
C ASP A 98 8.16 -3.60 -13.79
N MET A 99 8.03 -3.46 -12.49
CA MET A 99 9.16 -3.41 -11.56
C MET A 99 9.71 -4.79 -11.21
N LEU A 100 8.96 -5.86 -11.46
CA LEU A 100 9.39 -7.23 -11.16
C LEU A 100 10.39 -7.75 -12.17
N HIS A 101 10.40 -7.19 -13.38
CA HIS A 101 11.37 -7.57 -14.40
C HIS A 101 12.79 -7.21 -13.94
N GLY A 102 13.70 -8.20 -13.92
CA GLY A 102 15.06 -8.03 -13.38
C GLY A 102 15.20 -8.15 -11.86
N LEU A 103 14.12 -8.46 -11.11
CA LEU A 103 14.19 -8.64 -9.66
C LEU A 103 14.17 -10.11 -9.20
N ARG A 104 13.98 -11.08 -10.10
CA ARG A 104 13.89 -12.51 -9.74
C ARG A 104 14.98 -12.94 -8.74
N ASP A 105 16.24 -12.66 -9.07
CA ASP A 105 17.40 -13.07 -8.27
C ASP A 105 17.58 -12.23 -6.99
N ALA A 106 16.94 -11.09 -6.93
CA ALA A 106 16.97 -10.21 -5.75
C ALA A 106 15.90 -10.58 -4.71
N ILE A 107 14.92 -11.42 -5.07
CA ILE A 107 13.86 -11.82 -4.15
C ILE A 107 14.30 -13.07 -3.38
N PRO A 108 14.35 -13.02 -2.03
CA PRO A 108 14.74 -14.18 -1.22
C PRO A 108 13.80 -15.36 -1.44
N ALA A 109 14.33 -16.57 -1.37
CA ALA A 109 13.53 -17.79 -1.40
C ALA A 109 12.47 -17.79 -0.28
N GLY A 110 11.26 -18.23 -0.61
CA GLY A 110 10.13 -18.27 0.32
C GLY A 110 9.30 -16.97 0.39
N VAL A 111 9.70 -15.90 -0.30
CA VAL A 111 8.86 -14.71 -0.44
C VAL A 111 7.84 -14.93 -1.57
N THR A 112 6.56 -14.87 -1.23
CA THR A 112 5.48 -14.88 -2.23
C THR A 112 5.39 -13.50 -2.88
N VAL A 113 5.37 -13.47 -4.21
CA VAL A 113 5.28 -12.22 -4.98
C VAL A 113 3.89 -12.07 -5.58
N LEU A 114 3.24 -10.94 -5.28
CA LEU A 114 1.96 -10.55 -5.86
C LEU A 114 2.22 -9.41 -6.87
N GLY A 115 2.00 -9.68 -8.14
CA GLY A 115 2.18 -8.74 -9.24
C GLY A 115 0.93 -7.90 -9.46
N VAL A 116 1.05 -6.59 -9.32
CA VAL A 116 -0.02 -5.61 -9.60
C VAL A 116 0.09 -5.18 -11.05
N PRO A 117 -0.95 -5.30 -11.87
CA PRO A 117 -0.92 -4.77 -13.23
C PRO A 117 -0.56 -3.28 -13.25
N THR A 118 0.45 -2.91 -14.04
CA THR A 118 0.89 -1.52 -14.13
C THR A 118 -0.11 -0.70 -14.93
N PRO A 119 -0.69 0.37 -14.33
CA PRO A 119 -1.77 1.12 -14.96
C PRO A 119 -1.33 1.96 -16.17
N PRO A 120 -2.22 2.23 -17.14
CA PRO A 120 -1.89 2.97 -18.37
C PRO A 120 -1.31 4.37 -18.12
N GLU A 121 -1.78 5.08 -17.10
CA GLU A 121 -1.26 6.40 -16.74
C GLU A 121 0.18 6.33 -16.23
N ILE A 122 0.54 5.28 -15.51
CA ILE A 122 1.91 5.03 -15.05
C ILE A 122 2.80 4.70 -16.24
N LEU A 123 2.34 3.82 -17.14
CA LEU A 123 3.05 3.48 -18.36
C LEU A 123 3.42 4.70 -19.18
N LYS A 124 2.45 5.59 -19.39
CA LYS A 124 2.63 6.81 -20.14
C LYS A 124 3.63 7.75 -19.49
N THR A 125 3.60 7.86 -18.16
CA THR A 125 4.42 8.81 -17.40
C THR A 125 5.88 8.37 -17.31
N TYR A 126 6.13 7.07 -17.16
CA TYR A 126 7.48 6.54 -16.90
C TYR A 126 8.12 5.86 -18.11
N THR A 127 7.50 5.92 -19.28
CA THR A 127 8.02 5.32 -20.54
C THR A 127 8.42 3.86 -20.35
N ILE A 128 7.49 3.07 -19.78
CA ILE A 128 7.73 1.66 -19.45
C ILE A 128 7.59 0.81 -20.71
N ASP A 129 8.50 -0.14 -20.88
CA ASP A 129 8.46 -1.11 -21.99
C ASP A 129 7.20 -1.96 -21.89
N ARG A 130 6.53 -2.16 -23.04
CA ARG A 130 5.31 -2.97 -23.11
C ARG A 130 5.56 -4.44 -22.78
N ASP A 131 6.75 -4.95 -23.04
CA ASP A 131 7.13 -6.33 -22.71
C ASP A 131 7.20 -6.56 -21.19
N HIS A 132 7.29 -5.49 -20.41
CA HIS A 132 7.28 -5.55 -18.94
C HIS A 132 5.90 -5.43 -18.30
N LEU A 133 4.81 -5.41 -19.08
CA LEU A 133 3.46 -5.25 -18.55
C LEU A 133 2.86 -6.54 -17.98
N ALA A 134 3.29 -7.68 -18.51
CA ALA A 134 2.82 -8.96 -18.01
C ALA A 134 3.44 -9.28 -16.65
N THR A 135 2.64 -9.82 -15.76
CA THR A 135 3.13 -10.36 -14.49
C THR A 135 4.11 -11.50 -14.81
N PRO A 136 5.37 -11.44 -14.32
CA PRO A 136 6.33 -12.51 -14.56
C PRO A 136 5.86 -13.86 -13.98
N ASP A 137 6.35 -14.96 -14.54
CA ASP A 137 5.99 -16.34 -14.17
C ASP A 137 6.29 -16.72 -12.71
N PHE A 138 7.20 -16.01 -12.04
CA PHE A 138 7.50 -16.20 -10.61
C PHE A 138 6.58 -15.42 -9.67
N ALA A 139 5.68 -14.59 -10.21
CA ALA A 139 4.74 -13.79 -9.44
C ALA A 139 3.30 -14.22 -9.73
N ILE A 140 2.45 -14.10 -8.73
CA ILE A 140 1.02 -14.35 -8.84
C ILE A 140 0.34 -13.04 -9.27
N ASP A 141 -0.47 -13.08 -10.31
CA ASP A 141 -1.26 -11.92 -10.73
C ASP A 141 -2.27 -11.53 -9.64
N LEU A 142 -2.19 -10.28 -9.16
CA LEU A 142 -3.01 -9.83 -8.04
C LEU A 142 -4.51 -9.85 -8.36
N GLU A 143 -4.91 -9.48 -9.58
CA GLU A 143 -6.33 -9.40 -9.93
C GLU A 143 -6.96 -10.80 -9.97
N ALA A 144 -6.29 -11.77 -10.59
CA ALA A 144 -6.73 -13.14 -10.61
C ALA A 144 -6.75 -13.76 -9.20
N TRP A 145 -5.76 -13.42 -8.37
CA TRP A 145 -5.66 -13.89 -7.00
C TRP A 145 -6.77 -13.31 -6.11
N LEU A 146 -7.10 -12.02 -6.24
CA LEU A 146 -8.18 -11.38 -5.51
C LEU A 146 -9.54 -12.06 -5.72
N GLY A 147 -9.81 -12.52 -6.94
CA GLY A 147 -11.06 -13.23 -7.27
C GLY A 147 -11.27 -14.52 -6.49
N GLN A 148 -10.22 -15.06 -5.87
CA GLN A 148 -10.26 -16.31 -5.09
C GLN A 148 -10.55 -16.09 -3.60
N HIS A 149 -10.63 -14.83 -3.15
CA HIS A 149 -10.77 -14.51 -1.73
C HIS A 149 -12.07 -13.76 -1.46
N ALA A 150 -12.81 -14.20 -0.43
CA ALA A 150 -13.86 -13.39 0.18
C ALA A 150 -13.24 -12.25 0.99
N PRO A 151 -13.97 -11.16 1.27
CA PRO A 151 -13.52 -10.13 2.18
C PRO A 151 -13.12 -10.70 3.55
N TYR A 152 -12.14 -10.07 4.19
CA TYR A 152 -11.66 -10.46 5.52
C TYR A 152 -12.73 -10.22 6.58
N ASP A 153 -13.05 -11.26 7.33
CA ASP A 153 -14.04 -11.28 8.41
C ASP A 153 -13.42 -11.52 9.80
N GLY A 154 -12.08 -11.47 9.88
CA GLY A 154 -11.34 -11.68 11.12
C GLY A 154 -11.44 -10.48 12.09
N PRO A 155 -10.83 -10.63 13.28
CA PRO A 155 -10.91 -9.62 14.34
C PRO A 155 -10.30 -8.29 13.93
N VAL A 156 -10.85 -7.21 14.48
CA VAL A 156 -10.20 -5.88 14.43
C VAL A 156 -9.02 -5.90 15.42
N VAL A 157 -7.84 -5.59 14.92
CA VAL A 157 -6.61 -5.59 15.71
C VAL A 157 -5.97 -4.20 15.70
N PRO A 158 -5.13 -3.86 16.71
CA PRO A 158 -4.38 -2.62 16.71
C PRO A 158 -3.56 -2.46 15.42
N GLN A 159 -3.67 -1.29 14.79
CA GLN A 159 -3.05 -1.01 13.50
C GLN A 159 -1.72 -0.26 13.71
N PRO A 160 -0.57 -0.87 13.40
CA PRO A 160 0.69 -0.15 13.44
C PRO A 160 0.78 0.87 12.31
N MET A 161 1.68 1.84 12.46
CA MET A 161 2.04 2.71 11.34
C MET A 161 2.92 1.95 10.35
N ASN A 162 2.88 2.34 9.06
CA ASN A 162 3.79 1.79 8.06
C ASN A 162 5.25 1.97 8.49
N MET A 163 6.06 0.95 8.24
CA MET A 163 7.49 0.96 8.52
C MET A 163 8.23 1.55 7.32
N ILE A 164 8.66 2.80 7.45
CA ILE A 164 9.36 3.52 6.39
C ILE A 164 10.86 3.31 6.55
N TYR A 165 11.53 2.91 5.46
CA TYR A 165 12.98 2.87 5.37
C TYR A 165 13.52 4.23 4.97
N THR A 166 14.48 4.72 5.73
CA THR A 166 15.19 5.97 5.44
C THR A 166 16.65 5.70 5.13
N SER A 167 17.28 6.54 4.30
CA SER A 167 18.70 6.46 4.02
C SER A 167 19.49 6.61 5.34
N GLY A 168 20.07 5.51 5.80
CA GLY A 168 20.90 5.51 7.01
C GLY A 168 22.23 6.19 6.73
N THR A 169 22.78 6.87 7.73
CA THR A 169 24.15 7.45 7.69
C THR A 169 25.26 6.40 7.61
N THR A 170 24.91 5.11 7.76
CA THR A 170 25.82 3.95 7.81
C THR A 170 25.81 3.10 6.53
N GLY A 171 25.26 3.61 5.41
CA GLY A 171 25.30 2.94 4.11
C GLY A 171 24.11 2.04 3.79
N HIS A 172 23.37 1.53 4.77
CA HIS A 172 22.14 0.74 4.54
C HIS A 172 20.91 1.47 5.07
N PRO A 173 19.77 1.42 4.33
CA PRO A 173 18.53 1.97 4.81
C PRO A 173 18.10 1.31 6.12
N LYS A 174 17.50 2.08 7.03
CA LYS A 174 16.97 1.59 8.31
C LYS A 174 15.47 1.79 8.39
N GLY A 175 14.76 0.73 8.75
CA GLY A 175 13.34 0.75 9.07
C GLY A 175 13.11 0.81 10.57
N VAL A 176 12.11 1.59 11.01
CA VAL A 176 11.75 1.69 12.42
C VAL A 176 10.37 1.09 12.62
N ARG A 177 10.30 -0.03 13.35
CA ARG A 177 9.04 -0.57 13.87
C ARG A 177 8.57 0.31 15.01
N ARG A 178 7.29 0.67 14.98
CA ARG A 178 6.62 1.40 16.06
C ARG A 178 5.40 0.62 16.47
N ASP A 179 5.21 0.48 17.77
CA ASP A 179 4.00 -0.14 18.30
C ASP A 179 2.75 0.62 17.84
N ALA A 180 1.63 -0.08 17.78
CA ALA A 180 0.36 0.55 17.51
C ALA A 180 0.08 1.62 18.58
N PRO A 181 -0.37 2.82 18.18
CA PRO A 181 -0.67 3.89 19.13
C PRO A 181 -1.85 3.50 20.03
N THR A 182 -1.86 4.02 21.26
CA THR A 182 -3.00 3.85 22.14
C THR A 182 -4.24 4.60 21.58
N PRO A 183 -5.45 4.27 22.04
CA PRO A 183 -6.66 5.02 21.63
C PRO A 183 -6.54 6.52 21.86
N GLU A 184 -5.94 6.96 22.97
CA GLU A 184 -5.73 8.36 23.31
C GLU A 184 -4.72 9.03 22.35
N GLN A 185 -3.62 8.34 22.04
CA GLN A 185 -2.63 8.81 21.08
C GLN A 185 -3.24 8.90 19.67
N THR A 186 -4.06 7.92 19.29
CA THR A 186 -4.79 7.93 18.02
C THR A 186 -5.72 9.14 17.95
N ALA A 187 -6.55 9.36 18.96
CA ALA A 187 -7.47 10.49 19.01
C ALA A 187 -6.75 11.84 18.99
N ALA A 188 -5.63 11.97 19.70
CA ALA A 188 -4.80 13.17 19.70
C ALA A 188 -4.18 13.43 18.31
N ALA A 189 -3.64 12.40 17.67
CA ALA A 189 -3.09 12.48 16.32
C ALA A 189 -4.16 12.84 15.28
N GLU A 190 -5.39 12.33 15.41
CA GLU A 190 -6.52 12.71 14.55
C GLU A 190 -6.85 14.19 14.66
N ARG A 191 -7.00 14.71 15.89
CA ARG A 191 -7.28 16.13 16.10
C ARG A 191 -6.18 17.01 15.50
N MET A 192 -4.91 16.66 15.74
CA MET A 192 -3.76 17.38 15.19
C MET A 192 -3.77 17.36 13.66
N ARG A 193 -4.00 16.20 13.04
CA ARG A 193 -4.05 16.07 11.58
C ARG A 193 -5.22 16.83 10.96
N ALA A 194 -6.39 16.77 11.57
CA ALA A 194 -7.56 17.55 11.13
C ALA A 194 -7.25 19.06 11.13
N MET A 195 -6.52 19.53 12.14
CA MET A 195 -6.11 20.93 12.25
C MET A 195 -5.02 21.29 11.21
N ILE A 196 -4.00 20.44 11.03
CA ILE A 196 -2.87 20.72 10.13
C ILE A 196 -3.27 20.56 8.66
N TYR A 197 -3.97 19.48 8.29
CA TYR A 197 -4.29 19.16 6.91
C TYR A 197 -5.67 19.66 6.47
N GLY A 198 -6.50 20.12 7.40
CA GLY A 198 -7.87 20.55 7.09
C GLY A 198 -8.74 19.44 6.46
N LEU A 199 -8.38 18.17 6.64
CA LEU A 199 -9.13 17.06 6.10
C LEU A 199 -10.48 16.91 6.79
N LYS A 200 -11.54 17.05 6.01
CA LYS A 200 -12.94 16.90 6.44
C LYS A 200 -13.59 15.81 5.61
N PRO A 201 -14.66 15.16 6.10
CA PRO A 201 -15.45 14.26 5.24
C PRO A 201 -15.86 14.95 3.95
N GLY A 202 -15.60 14.30 2.81
CA GLY A 202 -15.84 14.86 1.48
C GLY A 202 -14.77 15.85 0.98
N ALA A 203 -13.69 16.11 1.72
CA ALA A 203 -12.59 16.93 1.25
C ALA A 203 -11.93 16.28 0.02
N ARG A 204 -11.41 17.11 -0.89
CA ARG A 204 -10.60 16.68 -2.03
C ARG A 204 -9.13 16.94 -1.71
N ALA A 205 -8.33 15.89 -1.78
CA ALA A 205 -6.90 15.96 -1.53
C ALA A 205 -6.11 15.54 -2.78
N ILE A 206 -4.97 16.18 -3.00
CA ILE A 206 -4.00 15.81 -4.03
C ILE A 206 -2.78 15.22 -3.33
N LEU A 207 -2.26 14.12 -3.88
CA LEU A 207 -1.09 13.41 -3.36
C LEU A 207 0.06 13.47 -4.36
N PRO A 208 0.85 14.56 -4.38
CA PRO A 208 1.93 14.73 -5.34
C PRO A 208 3.22 14.03 -4.92
N GLY A 209 3.43 13.83 -3.64
CA GLY A 209 4.66 13.20 -3.11
C GLY A 209 4.61 11.68 -3.14
N PRO A 210 5.78 11.02 -3.28
CA PRO A 210 5.83 9.55 -3.36
C PRO A 210 5.43 8.89 -2.04
N LEU A 211 4.56 7.89 -2.12
CA LEU A 211 4.00 7.17 -0.97
C LEU A 211 5.03 6.34 -0.18
N TYR A 212 6.23 6.13 -0.69
CA TYR A 212 7.30 5.49 0.07
C TYR A 212 8.01 6.45 1.04
N HIS A 213 7.71 7.75 1.02
CA HIS A 213 8.19 8.71 2.01
C HIS A 213 7.18 8.92 3.14
N SER A 214 7.69 9.16 4.35
CA SER A 214 6.91 9.24 5.59
C SER A 214 5.75 10.25 5.53
N ALA A 215 5.99 11.49 5.11
CA ALA A 215 4.97 12.53 5.09
C ALA A 215 3.87 12.27 4.04
N PRO A 216 4.18 12.00 2.75
CA PRO A 216 3.18 11.62 1.76
C PRO A 216 2.41 10.35 2.13
N ASN A 217 3.08 9.34 2.71
CA ASN A 217 2.47 8.12 3.17
C ASN A 217 1.41 8.36 4.24
N SER A 218 1.80 9.07 5.32
CA SER A 218 0.89 9.39 6.43
C SER A 218 -0.31 10.22 5.95
N PHE A 219 -0.07 11.20 5.07
CA PHE A 219 -1.14 12.01 4.50
C PHE A 219 -2.05 11.20 3.57
N GLY A 220 -1.47 10.41 2.64
CA GLY A 220 -2.22 9.67 1.62
C GLY A 220 -3.13 8.61 2.21
N ILE A 221 -2.63 7.83 3.18
CA ILE A 221 -3.43 6.82 3.88
C ILE A 221 -4.61 7.48 4.59
N ARG A 222 -4.39 8.64 5.23
CA ARG A 222 -5.46 9.37 5.92
C ARG A 222 -6.46 10.01 4.97
N ALA A 223 -5.99 10.70 3.94
CA ALA A 223 -6.86 11.31 2.95
C ALA A 223 -7.75 10.26 2.27
N GLY A 224 -7.18 9.11 1.95
CA GLY A 224 -7.92 8.00 1.37
C GLY A 224 -8.94 7.36 2.31
N SER A 225 -8.71 7.38 3.63
CA SER A 225 -9.61 6.79 4.63
C SER A 225 -10.63 7.80 5.22
N SER A 226 -10.43 9.10 5.05
CA SER A 226 -11.25 10.16 5.68
C SER A 226 -12.71 10.20 5.22
N ALA A 227 -13.03 9.51 4.13
CA ALA A 227 -14.41 9.33 3.67
C ALA A 227 -15.05 8.01 4.17
N ALA A 228 -14.28 7.11 4.74
CA ALA A 228 -14.76 5.87 5.31
C ALA A 228 -14.80 5.97 6.83
N ARG A 229 -16.01 5.95 7.42
CA ARG A 229 -16.15 5.54 8.81
C ARG A 229 -15.78 4.05 8.84
N TRP A 230 -14.57 3.77 9.27
CA TRP A 230 -14.23 2.45 9.76
C TRP A 230 -14.90 2.34 11.15
N CYS A 231 -16.05 1.67 11.22
CA CYS A 231 -16.64 1.23 12.49
C CYS A 231 -15.94 -0.05 12.92
#